data_c111e6cfb213d2d2937966d5efdf3ce9
#
_entry.id   c111e6cfb213d2d2937966d5efdf3ce9
#
_cell.length_a   1.000
_cell.length_b   1.000
_cell.length_c   1.000
_cell.angle_alpha   90.00
_cell.angle_beta   90.00
_cell.angle_gamma   90.00
#
_symmetry.space_group_name_H-M   'P 1'
#
loop_
_entity.id
_entity.type
_entity.pdbx_description
1 polymer ?
#
loop_
_entity_poly.entity_id
_entity_poly.type
_entity_poly.pdbx_seq_one_letter_code
_entity_poly.pdbx_strand_id
1 'polypeptide(L)'
;MDKTKLYTLITNSTAREGSTLTLAQNTRLLDHGVSSEGKTIAEQLLNLDMKAAYDAAIKDAEGHQVWSAYRIKLLAAKALKSYGFDCDRVSDEAALQAICHEANEARMHARTLKDEGLKQAAKAIQNKVQEANLWPKGNGLVAGLLMNMILIEFGIEPKISAAPKAEATVPKDLPIKNSTRILDILSLHPRYTTAELAEILGISAKGVEKHIAKLKQTGALLRVGPDKGGHWLVKR
;
A
#
# COMPACT_ATOMS: atom_id res chain seq x y z
N MET A 1 6.42 10.25 17.82
CA MET A 1 4.95 10.19 17.49
C MET A 1 4.33 8.98 18.17
N ASP A 2 3.10 9.10 18.72
CA ASP A 2 2.38 7.97 19.30
C ASP A 2 2.03 6.90 18.26
N LYS A 3 2.11 5.63 18.66
CA LYS A 3 1.91 4.45 17.81
C LYS A 3 0.50 4.40 17.20
N THR A 4 -0.53 4.73 18.00
CA THR A 4 -1.93 4.74 17.54
C THR A 4 -2.14 5.76 16.43
N LYS A 5 -1.54 6.95 16.57
CA LYS A 5 -1.57 8.00 15.54
C LYS A 5 -0.87 7.55 14.26
N LEU A 6 0.30 6.93 14.37
CA LEU A 6 1.02 6.38 13.23
C LEU A 6 0.17 5.36 12.47
N TYR A 7 -0.44 4.41 13.19
CA TYR A 7 -1.26 3.38 12.55
C TYR A 7 -2.55 3.94 11.93
N THR A 8 -3.12 4.98 12.54
CA THR A 8 -4.24 5.71 11.94
C THR A 8 -3.84 6.42 10.64
N LEU A 9 -2.66 7.05 10.60
CA LEU A 9 -2.10 7.65 9.38
C LEU A 9 -1.93 6.61 8.27
N ILE A 10 -1.31 5.47 8.59
CA ILE A 10 -1.09 4.38 7.63
C ILE A 10 -2.43 3.86 7.11
N THR A 11 -3.36 3.52 8.00
CA THR A 11 -4.68 2.97 7.64
C THR A 11 -5.44 3.92 6.70
N ASN A 12 -5.48 5.22 7.04
CA ASN A 12 -6.20 6.20 6.23
C ASN A 12 -5.50 6.51 4.90
N SER A 13 -4.17 6.48 4.86
CA SER A 13 -3.41 6.67 3.62
C SER A 13 -3.65 5.52 2.65
N THR A 14 -3.55 4.28 3.14
CA THR A 14 -3.73 3.08 2.31
C THR A 14 -5.17 2.85 1.90
N ALA A 15 -6.15 3.30 2.69
CA ALA A 15 -7.56 3.25 2.33
C ALA A 15 -7.88 4.04 1.05
N ARG A 16 -7.13 5.11 0.76
CA ARG A 16 -7.25 5.89 -0.49
C ARG A 16 -6.77 5.14 -1.72
N GLU A 17 -5.89 4.17 -1.52
CA GLU A 17 -5.37 3.27 -2.57
C GLU A 17 -6.14 1.94 -2.62
N GLY A 18 -7.29 1.87 -1.93
CA GLY A 18 -8.20 0.73 -1.97
C GLY A 18 -7.99 -0.33 -0.88
N SER A 19 -7.14 -0.07 0.12
CA SER A 19 -7.07 -0.96 1.29
C SER A 19 -8.35 -0.86 2.12
N THR A 20 -8.91 -1.99 2.47
CA THR A 20 -10.13 -2.11 3.28
C THR A 20 -9.86 -2.57 4.71
N LEU A 21 -8.56 -2.57 5.12
CA LEU A 21 -8.20 -2.91 6.50
C LEU A 21 -8.75 -1.86 7.47
N THR A 22 -9.41 -2.32 8.51
CA THR A 22 -9.78 -1.48 9.65
C THR A 22 -8.54 -1.16 10.49
N LEU A 23 -8.58 -0.10 11.31
CA LEU A 23 -7.48 0.23 12.22
C LEU A 23 -7.11 -0.96 13.13
N ALA A 24 -8.09 -1.69 13.66
CA ALA A 24 -7.84 -2.86 14.51
C ALA A 24 -7.13 -3.98 13.73
N GLN A 25 -7.55 -4.28 12.51
CA GLN A 25 -6.90 -5.27 11.64
C GLN A 25 -5.47 -4.85 11.29
N ASN A 26 -5.28 -3.57 10.95
CA ASN A 26 -3.97 -3.02 10.61
C ASN A 26 -3.03 -3.03 11.83
N THR A 27 -3.54 -2.71 13.03
CA THR A 27 -2.76 -2.82 14.28
C THR A 27 -2.25 -4.24 14.50
N ARG A 28 -3.10 -5.25 14.34
CA ARG A 28 -2.68 -6.66 14.47
C ARG A 28 -1.64 -7.07 13.43
N LEU A 29 -1.81 -6.61 12.19
CA LEU A 29 -0.85 -6.84 11.12
C LEU A 29 0.51 -6.20 11.43
N LEU A 30 0.51 -4.93 11.81
CA LEU A 30 1.74 -4.15 12.02
C LEU A 30 2.49 -4.52 13.31
N ASP A 31 1.78 -4.99 14.34
CA ASP A 31 2.37 -5.38 15.62
C ASP A 31 2.84 -6.83 15.66
N HIS A 32 2.07 -7.72 15.06
CA HIS A 32 2.26 -9.15 15.25
C HIS A 32 2.47 -9.91 13.92
N GLY A 33 2.42 -9.23 12.79
CA GLY A 33 2.50 -9.89 11.47
C GLY A 33 1.28 -10.76 11.15
N VAL A 34 0.18 -10.62 11.93
CA VAL A 34 -1.01 -11.45 11.76
C VAL A 34 -1.87 -10.91 10.64
N SER A 35 -1.98 -11.71 9.58
CA SER A 35 -2.84 -11.39 8.44
C SER A 35 -4.32 -11.37 8.85
N SER A 36 -5.11 -10.56 8.16
CA SER A 36 -6.56 -10.48 8.38
C SER A 36 -7.29 -11.32 7.35
N GLU A 37 -8.17 -12.19 7.84
CA GLU A 37 -9.03 -13.00 6.99
C GLU A 37 -9.91 -12.12 6.09
N GLY A 38 -10.13 -12.58 4.87
CA GLY A 38 -10.92 -11.84 3.88
C GLY A 38 -10.23 -10.63 3.24
N LYS A 39 -8.98 -10.30 3.63
CA LYS A 39 -8.19 -9.23 3.05
C LYS A 39 -7.15 -9.77 2.07
N THR A 40 -6.94 -9.05 0.98
CA THR A 40 -5.95 -9.45 -0.02
C THR A 40 -4.52 -9.28 0.50
N ILE A 41 -3.60 -10.07 -0.01
CA ILE A 41 -2.17 -9.92 0.30
C ILE A 41 -1.68 -8.53 -0.11
N ALA A 42 -2.14 -8.02 -1.27
CA ALA A 42 -1.76 -6.70 -1.76
C ALA A 42 -2.14 -5.58 -0.77
N GLU A 43 -3.36 -5.60 -0.20
CA GLU A 43 -3.77 -4.64 0.81
C GLU A 43 -2.88 -4.71 2.06
N GLN A 44 -2.54 -5.92 2.49
CA GLN A 44 -1.72 -6.14 3.68
C GLN A 44 -0.28 -5.68 3.44
N LEU A 45 0.31 -6.03 2.30
CA LEU A 45 1.66 -5.58 1.91
C LEU A 45 1.74 -4.06 1.81
N LEU A 46 0.74 -3.40 1.24
CA LEU A 46 0.70 -1.94 1.15
C LEU A 46 0.77 -1.26 2.52
N ASN A 47 0.11 -1.83 3.53
CA ASN A 47 0.16 -1.31 4.90
C ASN A 47 1.53 -1.54 5.56
N LEU A 48 2.18 -2.68 5.31
CA LEU A 48 3.54 -2.97 5.77
C LEU A 48 4.57 -2.05 5.10
N ASP A 49 4.44 -1.80 3.80
CA ASP A 49 5.29 -0.90 3.04
C ASP A 49 5.18 0.53 3.57
N MET A 50 3.97 1.01 3.80
CA MET A 50 3.74 2.33 4.39
C MET A 50 4.29 2.45 5.80
N LYS A 51 4.21 1.37 6.63
CA LYS A 51 4.86 1.33 7.94
C LYS A 51 6.37 1.53 7.81
N ALA A 52 7.02 0.78 6.92
CA ALA A 52 8.46 0.88 6.68
C ALA A 52 8.87 2.26 6.14
N ALA A 53 8.02 2.88 5.31
CA ALA A 53 8.24 4.22 4.79
C ALA A 53 8.12 5.29 5.88
N TYR A 54 7.08 5.21 6.73
CA TYR A 54 6.93 6.13 7.86
C TYR A 54 8.03 5.99 8.91
N ASP A 55 8.48 4.77 9.22
CA ASP A 55 9.60 4.57 10.14
C ASP A 55 10.88 5.25 9.62
N ALA A 56 11.15 5.15 8.32
CA ALA A 56 12.28 5.83 7.70
C ALA A 56 12.10 7.37 7.68
N ALA A 57 10.90 7.86 7.32
CA ALA A 57 10.58 9.28 7.27
C ALA A 57 10.67 9.94 8.65
N ILE A 58 10.21 9.27 9.71
CA ILE A 58 10.32 9.76 11.09
C ILE A 58 11.78 9.87 11.49
N LYS A 59 12.60 8.87 11.20
CA LYS A 59 14.04 8.89 11.47
C LYS A 59 14.75 10.03 10.74
N ASP A 60 14.39 10.25 9.48
CA ASP A 60 14.93 11.35 8.66
C ASP A 60 14.49 12.72 9.21
N ALA A 61 13.23 12.85 9.66
CA ALA A 61 12.70 14.05 10.29
C ALA A 61 13.40 14.36 11.62
N GLU A 62 13.54 13.37 12.51
CA GLU A 62 14.25 13.51 13.78
C GLU A 62 15.73 13.88 13.59
N GLY A 63 16.34 13.38 12.53
CA GLY A 63 17.72 13.71 12.16
C GLY A 63 17.87 15.00 11.34
N HIS A 64 16.80 15.75 11.10
CA HIS A 64 16.77 16.96 10.26
C HIS A 64 17.49 16.76 8.91
N GLN A 65 17.31 15.58 8.31
CA GLN A 65 18.03 15.23 7.10
C GLN A 65 17.62 16.12 5.91
N VAL A 66 18.60 16.65 5.18
CA VAL A 66 18.36 17.46 3.98
C VAL A 66 17.66 16.61 2.92
N TRP A 67 16.60 17.15 2.34
CA TRP A 67 15.88 16.46 1.26
C TRP A 67 16.69 16.52 -0.03
N SER A 68 16.84 15.37 -0.65
CA SER A 68 17.42 15.21 -1.98
C SER A 68 16.56 14.24 -2.80
N ALA A 69 16.65 14.31 -4.11
CA ALA A 69 15.95 13.38 -5.00
C ALA A 69 16.23 11.92 -4.62
N TYR A 70 17.47 11.59 -4.31
CA TYR A 70 17.87 10.25 -3.85
C TYR A 70 17.10 9.81 -2.59
N ARG A 71 17.02 10.67 -1.55
CA ARG A 71 16.28 10.34 -0.31
C ARG A 71 14.80 10.15 -0.56
N ILE A 72 14.19 11.01 -1.35
CA ILE A 72 12.76 10.91 -1.69
C ILE A 72 12.49 9.61 -2.45
N LYS A 73 13.36 9.24 -3.40
CA LYS A 73 13.27 7.96 -4.12
C LYS A 73 13.38 6.76 -3.18
N LEU A 74 14.27 6.80 -2.18
CA LEU A 74 14.36 5.75 -1.16
C LEU A 74 13.09 5.61 -0.31
N LEU A 75 12.47 6.73 0.07
CA LEU A 75 11.19 6.71 0.80
C LEU A 75 10.07 6.18 -0.09
N ALA A 76 10.02 6.60 -1.35
CA ALA A 76 9.07 6.09 -2.34
C ALA A 76 9.24 4.59 -2.57
N ALA A 77 10.49 4.11 -2.69
CA ALA A 77 10.79 2.68 -2.85
C ALA A 77 10.30 1.82 -1.67
N LYS A 78 10.27 2.38 -0.45
CA LYS A 78 9.68 1.71 0.71
C LYS A 78 8.15 1.74 0.65
N ALA A 79 7.56 2.91 0.37
CA ALA A 79 6.11 3.11 0.38
C ALA A 79 5.40 2.35 -0.76
N LEU A 80 6.07 2.14 -1.88
CA LEU A 80 5.52 1.61 -3.12
C LEU A 80 6.08 0.22 -3.48
N LYS A 81 6.77 -0.44 -2.55
CA LYS A 81 7.46 -1.72 -2.78
C LYS A 81 6.54 -2.79 -3.35
N SER A 82 5.32 -2.92 -2.82
CA SER A 82 4.33 -3.91 -3.24
C SER A 82 3.79 -3.67 -4.66
N TYR A 83 3.99 -2.49 -5.24
CA TYR A 83 3.62 -2.22 -6.63
C TYR A 83 4.61 -2.79 -7.65
N GLY A 84 5.84 -3.12 -7.23
CA GLY A 84 6.81 -3.87 -8.04
C GLY A 84 7.47 -3.11 -9.19
N PHE A 85 7.41 -1.77 -9.22
CA PHE A 85 8.13 -0.97 -10.19
C PHE A 85 9.39 -0.30 -9.60
N ASP A 86 10.28 0.14 -10.47
CA ASP A 86 11.52 0.81 -10.11
C ASP A 86 11.26 2.26 -9.71
N CYS A 87 11.36 2.58 -8.42
CA CYS A 87 11.16 3.93 -7.90
C CYS A 87 12.34 4.89 -8.16
N ASP A 88 13.49 4.38 -8.62
CA ASP A 88 14.61 5.24 -9.02
C ASP A 88 14.32 5.97 -10.33
N ARG A 89 13.41 5.45 -11.13
CA ARG A 89 12.92 6.08 -12.36
C ARG A 89 11.69 6.91 -12.08
N VAL A 90 11.83 8.22 -12.17
CA VAL A 90 10.72 9.18 -12.08
C VAL A 90 10.43 9.77 -13.48
N SER A 91 9.18 10.18 -13.67
CA SER A 91 8.75 10.81 -14.94
C SER A 91 9.41 12.16 -15.20
N ASP A 92 9.73 12.91 -14.13
CA ASP A 92 10.32 14.25 -14.17
C ASP A 92 11.31 14.45 -13.01
N GLU A 93 12.60 14.33 -13.31
CA GLU A 93 13.67 14.53 -12.34
C GLU A 93 13.81 16.00 -11.92
N ALA A 94 13.55 16.94 -12.82
CA ALA A 94 13.64 18.36 -12.53
C ALA A 94 12.51 18.78 -11.56
N ALA A 95 11.29 18.27 -11.76
CA ALA A 95 10.19 18.49 -10.84
C ALA A 95 10.51 17.93 -9.44
N LEU A 96 11.11 16.73 -9.35
CA LEU A 96 11.52 16.17 -8.06
C LEU A 96 12.57 17.03 -7.36
N GLN A 97 13.58 17.52 -8.09
CA GLN A 97 14.60 18.42 -7.54
C GLN A 97 13.99 19.75 -7.06
N ALA A 98 13.07 20.34 -7.81
CA ALA A 98 12.35 21.56 -7.43
C ALA A 98 11.54 21.35 -6.13
N ILE A 99 10.86 20.22 -5.99
CA ILE A 99 10.13 19.84 -4.77
C ILE A 99 11.09 19.73 -3.58
N CYS A 100 12.25 19.10 -3.75
CA CYS A 100 13.26 19.00 -2.70
C CYS A 100 13.79 20.39 -2.29
N HIS A 101 14.05 21.26 -3.26
CA HIS A 101 14.52 22.62 -2.99
C HIS A 101 13.52 23.41 -2.17
N GLU A 102 12.26 23.47 -2.61
CA GLU A 102 11.21 24.18 -1.87
C GLU A 102 10.96 23.65 -0.46
N ALA A 103 10.97 22.31 -0.32
CA ALA A 103 10.82 21.68 0.98
C ALA A 103 11.96 22.11 1.92
N ASN A 104 13.20 22.12 1.44
CA ASN A 104 14.35 22.58 2.23
C ASN A 104 14.27 24.07 2.57
N GLU A 105 13.86 24.91 1.63
CA GLU A 105 13.64 26.35 1.87
C GLU A 105 12.59 26.57 2.96
N ALA A 106 11.44 25.92 2.89
CA ALA A 106 10.39 26.04 3.91
C ALA A 106 10.90 25.59 5.29
N ARG A 107 11.68 24.53 5.35
CA ARG A 107 12.26 23.99 6.59
C ARG A 107 13.34 24.91 7.17
N MET A 108 14.17 25.55 6.34
CA MET A 108 15.14 26.56 6.80
C MET A 108 14.45 27.80 7.38
N HIS A 109 13.30 28.18 6.83
CA HIS A 109 12.52 29.32 7.29
C HIS A 109 11.45 28.98 8.34
N ALA A 110 11.50 27.78 8.93
CA ALA A 110 10.48 27.28 9.86
C ALA A 110 10.18 28.24 11.01
N ARG A 111 11.21 28.87 11.61
CA ARG A 111 11.03 29.85 12.70
C ARG A 111 10.21 31.07 12.28
N THR A 112 10.35 31.52 11.05
CA THR A 112 9.63 32.66 10.48
C THR A 112 8.21 32.28 10.08
N LEU A 113 8.05 31.12 9.49
CA LEU A 113 6.76 30.60 9.01
C LEU A 113 5.80 30.25 10.14
N LYS A 114 6.33 29.85 11.30
CA LYS A 114 5.56 29.32 12.43
C LYS A 114 4.71 28.09 11.98
N ASP A 115 3.93 27.55 12.89
CA ASP A 115 3.16 26.32 12.65
C ASP A 115 2.21 26.43 11.46
N GLU A 116 1.50 27.56 11.32
CA GLU A 116 0.51 27.71 10.25
C GLU A 116 1.17 27.84 8.88
N GLY A 117 2.25 28.63 8.77
CA GLY A 117 3.01 28.72 7.53
C GLY A 117 3.67 27.39 7.13
N LEU A 118 4.17 26.62 8.12
CA LEU A 118 4.71 25.29 7.88
C LEU A 118 3.64 24.31 7.41
N LYS A 119 2.43 24.34 7.96
CA LYS A 119 1.31 23.52 7.49
C LYS A 119 0.94 23.86 6.04
N GLN A 120 0.95 25.15 5.69
CA GLN A 120 0.68 25.59 4.32
C GLN A 120 1.79 25.12 3.37
N ALA A 121 3.07 25.29 3.75
CA ALA A 121 4.21 24.83 2.97
C ALA A 121 4.18 23.30 2.77
N ALA A 122 3.96 22.54 3.83
CA ALA A 122 3.83 21.09 3.77
C ALA A 122 2.68 20.67 2.85
N LYS A 123 1.55 21.37 2.88
CA LYS A 123 0.41 21.11 1.98
C LYS A 123 0.75 21.47 0.53
N ALA A 124 1.49 22.55 0.29
CA ALA A 124 1.96 22.91 -1.06
C ALA A 124 2.87 21.82 -1.64
N ILE A 125 3.82 21.31 -0.85
CA ILE A 125 4.67 20.19 -1.25
C ILE A 125 3.84 18.94 -1.58
N GLN A 126 2.85 18.60 -0.76
CA GLN A 126 1.93 17.49 -1.04
C GLN A 126 1.27 17.64 -2.42
N ASN A 127 0.72 18.81 -2.70
CA ASN A 127 0.04 19.08 -3.97
C ASN A 127 1.01 18.94 -5.15
N LYS A 128 2.21 19.52 -5.05
CA LYS A 128 3.23 19.43 -6.11
C LYS A 128 3.65 17.99 -6.42
N VAL A 129 3.83 17.15 -5.41
CA VAL A 129 4.14 15.73 -5.61
C VAL A 129 3.00 15.01 -6.34
N GLN A 130 1.75 15.33 -5.99
CA GLN A 130 0.57 14.76 -6.65
C GLN A 130 0.45 15.22 -8.11
N GLU A 131 0.65 16.51 -8.37
CA GLU A 131 0.57 17.11 -9.71
C GLU A 131 1.70 16.63 -10.63
N ALA A 132 2.92 16.51 -10.10
CA ALA A 132 4.07 16.04 -10.85
C ALA A 132 3.95 14.58 -11.30
N ASN A 133 3.11 13.79 -10.61
CA ASN A 133 2.84 12.38 -10.96
C ASN A 133 4.11 11.58 -11.28
N LEU A 134 5.08 11.64 -10.36
CA LEU A 134 6.46 11.17 -10.55
C LEU A 134 6.58 9.67 -10.75
N TRP A 135 5.68 8.88 -10.19
CA TRP A 135 5.65 7.41 -10.28
C TRP A 135 4.38 6.94 -10.99
N PRO A 136 4.40 5.75 -11.60
CA PRO A 136 3.23 5.21 -12.31
C PRO A 136 1.98 5.09 -11.43
N LYS A 137 2.15 4.90 -10.11
CA LYS A 137 1.06 4.74 -9.13
C LYS A 137 1.53 5.13 -7.73
N GLY A 138 0.59 5.45 -6.83
CA GLY A 138 0.89 5.69 -5.41
C GLY A 138 1.47 7.07 -5.11
N ASN A 139 1.43 8.02 -6.03
CA ASN A 139 1.91 9.40 -5.80
C ASN A 139 1.21 10.04 -4.60
N GLY A 140 -0.06 9.72 -4.35
CA GLY A 140 -0.81 10.20 -3.18
C GLY A 140 -0.25 9.70 -1.85
N LEU A 141 0.27 8.46 -1.80
CA LEU A 141 0.92 7.90 -0.61
C LEU A 141 2.22 8.64 -0.30
N VAL A 142 3.08 8.80 -1.31
CA VAL A 142 4.35 9.51 -1.16
C VAL A 142 4.12 10.98 -0.81
N ALA A 143 3.19 11.65 -1.47
CA ALA A 143 2.81 13.02 -1.19
C ALA A 143 2.34 13.23 0.26
N GLY A 144 1.49 12.33 0.76
CA GLY A 144 1.02 12.35 2.15
C GLY A 144 2.15 12.07 3.16
N LEU A 145 3.03 11.12 2.84
CA LEU A 145 4.20 10.80 3.65
C LEU A 145 5.12 12.02 3.79
N LEU A 146 5.46 12.68 2.68
CA LEU A 146 6.36 13.83 2.66
C LEU A 146 5.76 15.05 3.37
N MET A 147 4.48 15.32 3.18
CA MET A 147 3.77 16.35 3.94
C MET A 147 3.90 16.11 5.45
N ASN A 148 3.58 14.89 5.89
CA ASN A 148 3.63 14.55 7.32
C ASN A 148 5.07 14.52 7.86
N MET A 149 6.06 14.20 7.04
CA MET A 149 7.47 14.26 7.43
C MET A 149 7.88 15.68 7.83
N ILE A 150 7.47 16.72 7.10
CA ILE A 150 7.68 18.13 7.49
C ILE A 150 6.99 18.43 8.82
N LEU A 151 5.73 18.04 8.97
CA LEU A 151 4.98 18.33 10.21
C LEU A 151 5.62 17.66 11.43
N ILE A 152 6.02 16.40 11.30
CA ILE A 152 6.67 15.62 12.36
C ILE A 152 8.01 16.26 12.76
N GLU A 153 8.81 16.73 11.80
CA GLU A 153 10.12 17.34 12.03
C GLU A 153 10.03 18.56 12.97
N PHE A 154 8.95 19.32 12.87
CA PHE A 154 8.76 20.54 13.68
C PHE A 154 7.76 20.34 14.83
N GLY A 155 7.45 19.10 15.20
CA GLY A 155 6.57 18.79 16.31
C GLY A 155 5.11 19.18 16.10
N ILE A 156 4.73 19.44 14.84
CA ILE A 156 3.35 19.74 14.46
C ILE A 156 2.58 18.45 14.30
N GLU A 157 1.32 18.45 14.75
CA GLU A 157 0.45 17.26 14.62
C GLU A 157 0.32 16.83 13.16
N PRO A 158 0.67 15.60 12.81
CA PRO A 158 0.53 15.09 11.45
C PRO A 158 -0.93 15.15 10.99
N LYS A 159 -1.14 15.47 9.74
CA LYS A 159 -2.47 15.53 9.17
C LYS A 159 -2.99 14.14 8.84
N ILE A 160 -3.87 13.65 9.69
CA ILE A 160 -4.66 12.45 9.43
C ILE A 160 -5.77 12.86 8.46
N SER A 161 -5.54 12.65 7.17
CA SER A 161 -6.64 12.79 6.22
C SER A 161 -7.67 11.73 6.54
N ALA A 162 -8.94 12.14 6.73
CA ALA A 162 -10.02 11.17 6.87
C ALA A 162 -9.93 10.14 5.72
N ALA A 163 -10.08 8.86 6.06
CA ALA A 163 -10.35 7.85 5.05
C ALA A 163 -11.46 8.40 4.15
N PRO A 164 -11.41 8.17 2.83
CA PRO A 164 -12.55 8.53 2.00
C PRO A 164 -13.77 7.99 2.76
N LYS A 165 -14.73 8.86 3.08
CA LYS A 165 -16.03 8.37 3.50
C LYS A 165 -16.35 7.32 2.46
N ALA A 166 -16.40 6.07 2.88
CA ALA A 166 -17.10 5.10 2.09
C ALA A 166 -18.50 5.69 1.93
N GLU A 167 -18.70 6.49 0.88
CA GLU A 167 -20.00 6.45 0.26
C GLU A 167 -20.22 4.96 0.09
N ALA A 168 -21.23 4.47 0.73
CA ALA A 168 -21.70 3.10 0.60
C ALA A 168 -22.24 2.85 -0.83
N THR A 169 -21.46 3.17 -1.82
CA THR A 169 -21.27 2.45 -3.02
C THR A 169 -20.16 1.44 -2.72
N VAL A 170 -20.43 0.56 -1.74
CA VAL A 170 -20.08 -0.81 -1.97
C VAL A 170 -20.51 -1.04 -3.42
N PRO A 171 -19.59 -1.31 -4.37
CA PRO A 171 -19.99 -2.11 -5.48
C PRO A 171 -20.49 -3.36 -4.75
N LYS A 172 -21.82 -3.49 -4.62
CA LYS A 172 -22.45 -4.72 -4.21
C LYS A 172 -21.67 -5.78 -4.93
N ASP A 173 -20.81 -6.47 -4.19
CA ASP A 173 -20.27 -7.74 -4.57
C ASP A 173 -20.32 -8.00 -6.09
N LEU A 174 -19.29 -7.51 -6.81
CA LEU A 174 -18.66 -8.47 -7.66
C LEU A 174 -17.92 -9.36 -6.68
N PRO A 175 -18.44 -10.54 -6.32
CA PRO A 175 -17.65 -11.54 -5.67
C PRO A 175 -16.44 -11.67 -6.59
N ILE A 176 -15.24 -11.38 -6.11
CA ILE A 176 -14.03 -11.89 -6.78
C ILE A 176 -14.34 -13.36 -6.80
N LYS A 177 -14.78 -13.83 -7.99
CA LYS A 177 -15.40 -15.16 -8.12
C LYS A 177 -14.39 -16.08 -7.51
N ASN A 178 -14.75 -16.92 -6.56
CA ASN A 178 -13.82 -17.87 -5.93
C ASN A 178 -12.95 -18.57 -6.97
N SER A 179 -13.42 -18.63 -8.22
CA SER A 179 -12.68 -19.02 -9.42
C SER A 179 -11.42 -18.17 -9.66
N THR A 180 -11.46 -16.84 -9.52
CA THR A 180 -10.27 -15.98 -9.73
C THR A 180 -9.27 -16.18 -8.58
N ARG A 181 -9.77 -16.26 -7.34
CA ARG A 181 -8.92 -16.52 -6.17
C ARG A 181 -8.24 -17.90 -6.26
N ILE A 182 -8.94 -18.92 -6.77
CA ILE A 182 -8.38 -20.25 -7.02
C ILE A 182 -7.25 -20.17 -8.05
N LEU A 183 -7.42 -19.43 -9.15
CA LEU A 183 -6.38 -19.25 -10.16
C LEU A 183 -5.14 -18.55 -9.60
N ASP A 184 -5.33 -17.50 -8.81
CA ASP A 184 -4.22 -16.75 -8.19
C ASP A 184 -3.44 -17.64 -7.20
N ILE A 185 -4.13 -18.38 -6.35
CA ILE A 185 -3.50 -19.32 -5.41
C ILE A 185 -2.75 -20.42 -6.15
N LEU A 186 -3.36 -21.03 -7.16
CA LEU A 186 -2.76 -22.13 -7.91
C LEU A 186 -1.62 -21.68 -8.83
N SER A 187 -1.57 -20.41 -9.22
CA SER A 187 -0.42 -19.86 -9.96
C SER A 187 0.84 -19.77 -9.08
N LEU A 188 0.67 -19.56 -7.77
CA LEU A 188 1.75 -19.49 -6.79
C LEU A 188 2.06 -20.86 -6.17
N HIS A 189 1.03 -21.67 -5.97
CA HIS A 189 1.09 -22.98 -5.30
C HIS A 189 0.39 -24.07 -6.14
N PRO A 190 1.03 -24.53 -7.24
CA PRO A 190 0.40 -25.43 -8.21
C PRO A 190 0.02 -26.82 -7.66
N ARG A 191 0.52 -27.19 -6.49
CA ARG A 191 0.30 -28.51 -5.88
C ARG A 191 -0.81 -28.54 -4.82
N TYR A 192 -1.43 -27.40 -4.52
CA TYR A 192 -2.49 -27.39 -3.52
C TYR A 192 -3.65 -28.30 -3.91
N THR A 193 -4.13 -29.02 -2.90
CA THR A 193 -5.28 -29.92 -2.97
C THR A 193 -6.59 -29.12 -2.85
N THR A 194 -7.69 -29.76 -3.20
CA THR A 194 -9.04 -29.19 -3.01
C THR A 194 -9.34 -28.86 -1.54
N ALA A 195 -8.81 -29.70 -0.62
CA ALA A 195 -9.00 -29.49 0.82
C ALA A 195 -8.24 -28.25 1.31
N GLU A 196 -6.96 -28.10 0.93
CA GLU A 196 -6.16 -26.91 1.27
C GLU A 196 -6.77 -25.62 0.67
N LEU A 197 -7.26 -25.67 -0.55
CA LEU A 197 -7.96 -24.54 -1.16
C LEU A 197 -9.26 -24.21 -0.43
N ALA A 198 -9.99 -25.21 0.05
CA ALA A 198 -11.22 -25.02 0.83
C ALA A 198 -10.94 -24.29 2.16
N GLU A 199 -9.87 -24.68 2.85
CA GLU A 199 -9.40 -24.07 4.07
C GLU A 199 -8.98 -22.61 3.84
N ILE A 200 -8.14 -22.37 2.83
CA ILE A 200 -7.63 -21.01 2.50
C ILE A 200 -8.77 -20.07 2.06
N LEU A 201 -9.76 -20.59 1.33
CA LEU A 201 -10.87 -19.79 0.80
C LEU A 201 -12.05 -19.63 1.79
N GLY A 202 -12.05 -20.39 2.88
CA GLY A 202 -13.16 -20.41 3.84
C GLY A 202 -14.47 -20.95 3.24
N ILE A 203 -14.41 -21.86 2.27
CA ILE A 203 -15.57 -22.48 1.62
C ILE A 203 -15.48 -24.02 1.68
N SER A 204 -16.61 -24.71 1.44
CA SER A 204 -16.60 -26.17 1.44
C SER A 204 -15.76 -26.76 0.30
N ALA A 205 -15.15 -27.93 0.51
CA ALA A 205 -14.41 -28.66 -0.53
C ALA A 205 -15.26 -28.86 -1.80
N LYS A 206 -16.55 -29.17 -1.63
CA LYS A 206 -17.51 -29.29 -2.74
C LYS A 206 -17.70 -27.96 -3.49
N GLY A 207 -17.60 -26.82 -2.79
CA GLY A 207 -17.61 -25.48 -3.40
C GLY A 207 -16.37 -25.25 -4.26
N VAL A 208 -15.18 -25.64 -3.77
CA VAL A 208 -13.92 -25.57 -4.53
C VAL A 208 -13.98 -26.46 -5.76
N GLU A 209 -14.44 -27.69 -5.63
CA GLU A 209 -14.61 -28.64 -6.77
C GLU A 209 -15.48 -28.06 -7.89
N LYS A 210 -16.60 -27.43 -7.52
CA LYS A 210 -17.48 -26.76 -8.49
C LYS A 210 -16.77 -25.64 -9.25
N HIS A 211 -15.96 -24.83 -8.56
CA HIS A 211 -15.15 -23.78 -9.18
C HIS A 211 -14.05 -24.34 -10.07
N ILE A 212 -13.33 -25.36 -9.61
CA ILE A 212 -12.29 -26.05 -10.39
C ILE A 212 -12.90 -26.67 -11.66
N ALA A 213 -14.04 -27.33 -11.55
CA ALA A 213 -14.73 -27.91 -12.72
C ALA A 213 -15.04 -26.84 -13.76
N LYS A 214 -15.57 -25.69 -13.35
CA LYS A 214 -15.84 -24.55 -14.24
C LYS A 214 -14.56 -23.99 -14.87
N LEU A 215 -13.48 -23.83 -14.10
CA LEU A 215 -12.19 -23.36 -14.61
C LEU A 215 -11.54 -24.33 -15.59
N LYS A 216 -11.72 -25.63 -15.40
CA LYS A 216 -11.30 -26.66 -16.36
C LYS A 216 -12.11 -26.58 -17.65
N GLN A 217 -13.43 -26.38 -17.54
CA GLN A 217 -14.33 -26.26 -18.68
C GLN A 217 -14.00 -25.03 -19.55
N THR A 218 -13.60 -23.91 -18.92
CA THR A 218 -13.20 -22.68 -19.64
C THR A 218 -11.75 -22.71 -20.15
N GLY A 219 -10.99 -23.79 -19.86
CA GLY A 219 -9.59 -23.91 -20.24
C GLY A 219 -8.63 -23.05 -19.41
N ALA A 220 -9.12 -22.29 -18.43
CA ALA A 220 -8.29 -21.43 -17.57
C ALA A 220 -7.43 -22.24 -16.58
N LEU A 221 -7.78 -23.50 -16.30
CA LEU A 221 -7.07 -24.37 -15.37
C LEU A 221 -6.96 -25.79 -15.97
N LEU A 222 -5.75 -26.35 -15.95
CA LEU A 222 -5.49 -27.69 -16.39
C LEU A 222 -4.84 -28.52 -15.27
N ARG A 223 -5.17 -29.79 -15.19
CA ARG A 223 -4.45 -30.74 -14.34
C ARG A 223 -3.34 -31.41 -15.15
N VAL A 224 -2.12 -31.36 -14.67
CA VAL A 224 -0.95 -32.00 -15.27
C VAL A 224 -0.47 -33.12 -14.35
N GLY A 225 -0.39 -34.33 -14.87
CA GLY A 225 0.04 -35.53 -14.14
C GLY A 225 -1.11 -36.30 -13.47
N PRO A 226 -0.79 -37.37 -12.70
CA PRO A 226 -1.76 -38.22 -12.04
C PRO A 226 -2.47 -37.54 -10.87
N ASP A 227 -3.58 -38.14 -10.41
CA ASP A 227 -4.37 -37.59 -9.28
C ASP A 227 -3.55 -37.47 -7.99
N LYS A 228 -2.63 -38.41 -7.74
CA LYS A 228 -1.64 -38.28 -6.65
C LYS A 228 -0.31 -37.79 -7.22
N GLY A 229 0.11 -36.59 -6.79
CA GLY A 229 1.41 -36.01 -7.17
C GLY A 229 1.40 -35.12 -8.41
N GLY A 230 0.27 -34.98 -9.13
CA GLY A 230 0.14 -34.01 -10.22
C GLY A 230 0.03 -32.57 -9.71
N HIS A 231 0.07 -31.60 -10.63
CA HIS A 231 -0.03 -30.17 -10.32
C HIS A 231 -1.03 -29.45 -11.24
N TRP A 232 -1.42 -28.25 -10.85
CA TRP A 232 -2.31 -27.40 -11.60
C TRP A 232 -1.51 -26.46 -12.50
N LEU A 233 -1.92 -26.31 -13.74
CA LEU A 233 -1.40 -25.32 -14.69
C LEU A 233 -2.48 -24.27 -14.95
N VAL A 234 -2.19 -23.01 -14.57
CA VAL A 234 -3.04 -21.86 -14.85
C VAL A 234 -2.68 -21.32 -16.24
N LYS A 235 -3.67 -21.24 -17.13
CA LYS A 235 -3.54 -20.55 -18.43
C LYS A 235 -4.15 -19.17 -18.30
N ARG A 236 -3.33 -18.14 -18.51
CA ARG A 236 -3.74 -16.74 -18.66
C ARG A 236 -3.99 -16.41 -20.10
#